data_4676628c355c6374eed4c362cfe28b1f
#
_entry.id   4676628c355c6374eed4c362cfe28b1f
#
_cell.length_a   1.000
_cell.length_b   1.000
_cell.length_c   1.000
_cell.angle_alpha   90.00
_cell.angle_beta   90.00
_cell.angle_gamma   90.00
#
_symmetry.space_group_name_H-M   'P 1'
#
loop_
_entity.id
_entity.type
_entity.pdbx_description
1 polymer ?
#
loop_
_entity_poly.entity_id
_entity_poly.type
_entity_poly.pdbx_seq_one_letter_code
_entity_poly.pdbx_strand_id
1 'polypeptide(L)'
;DAGRPEWADGNPELTKALRLFPHHFKGEGHFIAKFVKNGEEPVLPTKKNKKKKGRGQRSKFAPTKEQQALWQDFQTKVLPNYEAGQLVVFGDYLYDLPVGMPAIDQMSLIRPGLQLGVFKKNRFEPALALALATKPATCTQVVEVDEPAWRTYVHGDTLTIQDAPKNGWYLVECDQHAAGWGK
;
A
#
# COMPACT_ATOMS: atom_id res chain seq x y z
N ASP A 1 -23.95 11.47 -4.05
CA ASP A 1 -25.38 11.07 -3.90
C ASP A 1 -25.46 9.64 -3.40
N ALA A 2 -26.43 9.37 -2.53
CA ALA A 2 -26.73 8.02 -2.08
C ALA A 2 -27.27 7.15 -3.22
N GLY A 3 -27.18 5.84 -3.05
CA GLY A 3 -27.80 4.89 -3.96
C GLY A 3 -29.32 5.06 -4.00
N ARG A 4 -29.93 4.63 -5.10
CA ARG A 4 -31.37 4.77 -5.34
C ARG A 4 -32.02 3.40 -5.46
N PRO A 5 -32.65 2.90 -4.38
CA PRO A 5 -33.34 1.60 -4.36
C PRO A 5 -34.41 1.47 -5.44
N GLU A 6 -35.09 2.56 -5.74
CA GLU A 6 -36.17 2.63 -6.74
C GLU A 6 -35.69 2.34 -8.17
N TRP A 7 -34.38 2.36 -8.42
CA TRP A 7 -33.79 2.01 -9.72
C TRP A 7 -33.45 0.52 -9.86
N ALA A 8 -33.69 -0.25 -8.81
CA ALA A 8 -33.42 -1.68 -8.76
C ALA A 8 -34.65 -2.43 -8.17
N ASP A 9 -34.40 -3.29 -7.20
CA ASP A 9 -35.42 -4.13 -6.55
C ASP A 9 -36.10 -3.50 -5.32
N GLY A 10 -35.82 -2.24 -5.04
CA GLY A 10 -36.34 -1.53 -3.88
C GLY A 10 -35.64 -1.84 -2.55
N ASN A 11 -34.54 -2.60 -2.57
CA ASN A 11 -33.80 -2.94 -1.36
C ASN A 11 -33.23 -1.68 -0.69
N PRO A 12 -33.68 -1.35 0.56
CA PRO A 12 -33.25 -0.14 1.26
C PRO A 12 -31.75 -0.10 1.55
N GLU A 13 -31.08 -1.23 1.61
CA GLU A 13 -29.62 -1.28 1.80
C GLU A 13 -28.84 -0.61 0.65
N LEU A 14 -29.44 -0.49 -0.53
CA LEU A 14 -28.83 0.20 -1.66
C LEU A 14 -28.60 1.69 -1.41
N THR A 15 -29.30 2.31 -0.45
CA THR A 15 -29.02 3.70 -0.03
C THR A 15 -27.62 3.88 0.54
N LYS A 16 -26.98 2.80 1.02
CA LYS A 16 -25.61 2.81 1.54
C LYS A 16 -24.55 2.86 0.45
N ALA A 17 -24.90 2.59 -0.82
CA ALA A 17 -24.02 2.81 -1.93
C ALA A 17 -23.84 4.31 -2.22
N LEU A 18 -22.70 4.70 -2.76
CA LEU A 18 -22.36 6.09 -3.05
C LEU A 18 -22.14 6.30 -4.54
N ARG A 19 -22.73 7.37 -5.07
CA ARG A 19 -22.49 7.83 -6.44
C ARG A 19 -21.81 9.19 -6.42
N LEU A 20 -20.70 9.29 -7.12
CA LEU A 20 -19.98 10.54 -7.33
C LEU A 20 -20.19 10.96 -8.78
N PHE A 21 -20.88 12.07 -9.00
CA PHE A 21 -21.17 12.57 -10.34
C PHE A 21 -20.23 13.72 -10.73
N PRO A 22 -19.72 13.73 -11.98
CA PRO A 22 -18.78 14.76 -12.45
C PRO A 22 -19.34 16.19 -12.38
N HIS A 23 -20.64 16.35 -12.42
CA HIS A 23 -21.27 17.67 -12.35
C HIS A 23 -21.42 18.22 -10.91
N HIS A 24 -21.18 17.40 -9.89
CA HIS A 24 -21.19 17.82 -8.49
C HIS A 24 -19.80 18.13 -7.94
N PHE A 25 -18.74 17.67 -8.60
CA PHE A 25 -17.34 17.92 -8.19
C PHE A 25 -16.40 17.81 -9.41
N LYS A 26 -15.22 18.40 -9.30
CA LYS A 26 -14.22 18.31 -10.35
C LYS A 26 -13.53 16.95 -10.29
N GLY A 27 -13.92 16.02 -11.14
CA GLY A 27 -13.36 14.66 -11.19
C GLY A 27 -14.18 13.74 -12.07
N GLU A 28 -13.76 12.49 -12.16
CA GLU A 28 -14.49 11.43 -12.85
C GLU A 28 -15.66 10.92 -11.99
N GLY A 29 -16.69 10.37 -12.65
CA GLY A 29 -17.79 9.74 -11.96
C GLY A 29 -17.39 8.39 -11.37
N HIS A 30 -17.77 8.14 -10.12
CA HIS A 30 -17.49 6.87 -9.46
C HIS A 30 -18.76 6.29 -8.80
N PHE A 31 -18.80 4.97 -8.72
CA PHE A 31 -19.76 4.23 -7.93
C PHE A 31 -19.03 3.41 -6.88
N ILE A 32 -19.42 3.53 -5.62
CA ILE A 32 -18.82 2.82 -4.50
C ILE A 32 -19.89 2.02 -3.78
N ALA A 33 -19.68 0.71 -3.66
CA ALA A 33 -20.53 -0.16 -2.85
C ALA A 33 -19.66 -1.18 -2.09
N LYS A 34 -20.00 -1.39 -0.82
CA LYS A 34 -19.40 -2.42 0.01
C LYS A 34 -20.36 -3.57 0.15
N PHE A 35 -19.95 -4.75 -0.23
CA PHE A 35 -20.74 -5.97 -0.08
C PHE A 35 -20.20 -6.82 1.07
N VAL A 36 -21.13 -7.38 1.85
CA VAL A 36 -20.82 -8.38 2.85
C VAL A 36 -21.57 -9.65 2.48
N LYS A 37 -20.85 -10.76 2.34
CA LYS A 37 -21.47 -12.06 2.11
C LYS A 37 -22.18 -12.49 3.39
N ASN A 38 -23.50 -12.61 3.35
CA ASN A 38 -24.28 -13.20 4.44
C ASN A 38 -24.22 -14.73 4.32
N GLY A 39 -23.95 -15.40 5.41
CA GLY A 39 -23.88 -16.86 5.50
C GLY A 39 -22.88 -17.30 6.57
N GLU A 40 -22.99 -18.54 7.00
CA GLU A 40 -21.94 -19.15 7.81
C GLU A 40 -20.65 -19.12 7.02
N GLU A 41 -19.54 -18.70 7.68
CA GLU A 41 -18.22 -18.85 7.08
C GLU A 41 -18.07 -20.32 6.66
N PRO A 42 -17.78 -20.59 5.38
CA PRO A 42 -17.51 -21.97 4.98
C PRO A 42 -16.35 -22.42 5.87
N VAL A 43 -16.63 -23.40 6.73
CA VAL A 43 -15.57 -24.10 7.46
C VAL A 43 -14.68 -24.68 6.37
N LEU A 44 -13.66 -23.93 6.01
CA LEU A 44 -12.64 -24.42 5.10
C LEU A 44 -12.17 -25.74 5.70
N PRO A 45 -12.31 -26.87 4.98
CA PRO A 45 -11.88 -28.15 5.51
C PRO A 45 -10.42 -27.98 5.89
N THR A 46 -10.19 -27.94 7.19
CA THR A 46 -8.84 -28.05 7.73
C THR A 46 -8.36 -29.41 7.27
N LYS A 47 -7.69 -29.46 6.12
CA LYS A 47 -6.95 -30.66 5.71
C LYS A 47 -6.10 -30.99 6.92
N LYS A 48 -6.51 -32.03 7.67
CA LYS A 48 -5.69 -32.59 8.72
C LYS A 48 -4.34 -32.90 8.09
N ASN A 49 -3.43 -31.93 8.16
CA ASN A 49 -2.07 -32.13 7.73
C ASN A 49 -1.51 -33.25 8.57
N LYS A 50 -1.49 -34.45 8.01
CA LYS A 50 -0.57 -35.50 8.43
C LYS A 50 0.78 -34.79 8.54
N LYS A 51 1.29 -34.67 9.77
CA LYS A 51 2.61 -34.13 10.08
C LYS A 51 3.67 -34.83 9.23
N LYS A 52 3.87 -34.37 8.00
CA LYS A 52 5.15 -34.51 7.34
C LYS A 52 6.04 -33.48 8.00
N LYS A 53 6.93 -33.93 8.90
CA LYS A 53 8.14 -33.21 9.26
C LYS A 53 8.91 -32.94 7.95
N GLY A 54 8.67 -31.83 7.33
CA GLY A 54 9.34 -31.41 6.11
C GLY A 54 9.28 -29.90 6.07
N ARG A 55 10.47 -29.28 6.08
CA ARG A 55 10.82 -27.88 5.78
C ARG A 55 9.59 -27.04 5.41
N GLY A 56 9.25 -26.07 6.27
CA GLY A 56 8.13 -25.14 6.04
C GLY A 56 8.14 -24.69 4.57
N GLN A 57 7.08 -25.03 3.87
CA GLN A 57 6.89 -24.62 2.48
C GLN A 57 6.78 -23.09 2.51
N ARG A 58 7.85 -22.40 2.15
CA ARG A 58 7.81 -20.94 1.98
C ARG A 58 6.73 -20.64 0.96
N SER A 59 5.87 -19.68 1.24
CA SER A 59 4.94 -19.15 0.26
C SER A 59 5.71 -18.83 -1.04
N LYS A 60 5.11 -19.16 -2.18
CA LYS A 60 5.64 -18.86 -3.51
C LYS A 60 6.02 -17.37 -3.67
N PHE A 61 5.37 -16.53 -2.90
CA PHE A 61 5.52 -15.07 -2.93
C PHE A 61 6.36 -14.51 -1.77
N ALA A 62 6.99 -15.35 -0.96
CA ALA A 62 7.83 -14.87 0.13
C ALA A 62 9.10 -14.18 -0.42
N PRO A 63 9.50 -13.02 0.13
CA PRO A 63 10.73 -12.35 -0.26
C PRO A 63 11.95 -13.25 -0.06
N THR A 64 12.92 -13.15 -0.95
CA THR A 64 14.24 -13.81 -0.78
C THR A 64 14.99 -13.20 0.41
N LYS A 65 16.07 -13.85 0.86
CA LYS A 65 16.91 -13.29 1.92
C LYS A 65 17.52 -11.94 1.55
N GLU A 66 17.95 -11.81 0.30
CA GLU A 66 18.51 -10.56 -0.24
C GLU A 66 17.47 -9.45 -0.26
N GLN A 67 16.27 -9.74 -0.75
CA GLN A 67 15.16 -8.79 -0.76
C GLN A 67 14.75 -8.37 0.66
N GLN A 68 14.73 -9.32 1.61
CA GLN A 68 14.48 -9.00 3.01
C GLN A 68 15.55 -8.07 3.58
N ALA A 69 16.83 -8.31 3.29
CA ALA A 69 17.92 -7.46 3.76
C ALA A 69 17.81 -6.03 3.19
N LEU A 70 17.50 -5.89 1.90
CA LEU A 70 17.31 -4.58 1.26
C LEU A 70 16.11 -3.81 1.84
N TRP A 71 15.01 -4.50 2.10
CA TRP A 71 13.85 -3.89 2.75
C TRP A 71 14.17 -3.47 4.19
N GLN A 72 14.80 -4.35 4.96
CA GLN A 72 15.18 -4.06 6.36
C GLN A 72 16.15 -2.89 6.47
N ASP A 73 17.10 -2.78 5.54
CA ASP A 73 18.03 -1.63 5.50
C ASP A 73 17.27 -0.31 5.29
N PHE A 74 16.34 -0.28 4.34
CA PHE A 74 15.47 0.88 4.12
C PHE A 74 14.57 1.15 5.34
N GLN A 75 13.87 0.12 5.83
CA GLN A 75 12.94 0.23 6.96
C GLN A 75 13.65 0.79 8.19
N THR A 76 14.79 0.23 8.56
CA THR A 76 15.55 0.66 9.76
C THR A 76 15.99 2.12 9.66
N LYS A 77 16.36 2.57 8.48
CA LYS A 77 16.86 3.95 8.25
C LYS A 77 15.74 4.98 8.16
N VAL A 78 14.61 4.61 7.56
CA VAL A 78 13.58 5.59 7.14
C VAL A 78 12.29 5.43 7.93
N LEU A 79 11.86 4.19 8.19
CA LEU A 79 10.59 3.83 8.82
C LEU A 79 10.79 2.81 9.96
N PRO A 80 11.58 3.13 11.01
CA PRO A 80 11.96 2.15 12.02
C PRO A 80 10.77 1.53 12.77
N ASN A 81 9.67 2.26 12.88
CA ASN A 81 8.46 1.84 13.58
C ASN A 81 7.38 1.28 12.64
N TYR A 82 7.73 0.97 11.38
CA TYR A 82 6.77 0.38 10.47
C TYR A 82 6.51 -1.09 10.83
N GLU A 83 5.27 -1.39 11.17
CA GLU A 83 4.83 -2.74 11.46
C GLU A 83 4.23 -3.38 10.20
N ALA A 84 5.02 -4.20 9.53
CA ALA A 84 4.55 -4.95 8.38
C ALA A 84 3.65 -6.10 8.81
N GLY A 85 2.57 -6.31 8.06
CA GLY A 85 1.76 -7.51 8.17
C GLY A 85 2.46 -8.71 7.52
N GLN A 86 1.99 -9.14 6.37
CA GLN A 86 2.62 -10.21 5.61
C GLN A 86 3.28 -9.65 4.34
N LEU A 87 4.61 -9.69 4.29
CA LEU A 87 5.36 -9.27 3.11
C LEU A 87 5.30 -10.31 2.00
N VAL A 88 4.94 -9.86 0.79
CA VAL A 88 4.91 -10.69 -0.42
C VAL A 88 5.56 -9.96 -1.60
N VAL A 89 6.13 -10.73 -2.52
CA VAL A 89 6.79 -10.21 -3.72
C VAL A 89 6.10 -10.74 -4.97
N PHE A 90 5.68 -9.83 -5.84
CA PHE A 90 5.14 -10.12 -7.16
C PHE A 90 6.05 -9.49 -8.22
N GLY A 91 6.72 -10.31 -9.00
CA GLY A 91 7.82 -9.84 -9.85
C GLY A 91 8.91 -9.21 -8.99
N ASP A 92 9.19 -7.93 -9.22
CA ASP A 92 10.16 -7.16 -8.46
C ASP A 92 9.52 -6.28 -7.38
N TYR A 93 8.19 -6.30 -7.24
CA TYR A 93 7.46 -5.41 -6.35
C TYR A 93 7.20 -6.05 -5.00
N LEU A 94 7.50 -5.31 -3.93
CA LEU A 94 7.19 -5.68 -2.55
C LEU A 94 5.85 -5.09 -2.14
N TYR A 95 5.00 -5.94 -1.55
CA TYR A 95 3.71 -5.55 -1.00
C TYR A 95 3.59 -5.99 0.46
N ASP A 96 2.82 -5.21 1.21
CA ASP A 96 2.37 -5.56 2.54
C ASP A 96 0.88 -5.93 2.50
N LEU A 97 0.58 -7.16 2.89
CA LEU A 97 -0.79 -7.65 2.98
C LEU A 97 -1.41 -7.30 4.32
N PRO A 98 -2.70 -6.95 4.36
CA PRO A 98 -3.43 -6.78 5.61
C PRO A 98 -3.36 -8.04 6.50
N VAL A 99 -3.28 -7.82 7.80
CA VAL A 99 -3.35 -8.91 8.79
C VAL A 99 -4.68 -9.64 8.65
N GLY A 100 -4.64 -10.99 8.66
CA GLY A 100 -5.82 -11.83 8.53
C GLY A 100 -6.26 -12.10 7.09
N MET A 101 -5.49 -11.65 6.09
CA MET A 101 -5.78 -11.98 4.69
C MET A 101 -5.60 -13.50 4.46
N PRO A 102 -6.54 -14.17 3.75
CA PRO A 102 -6.41 -15.59 3.44
C PRO A 102 -5.21 -15.85 2.52
N ALA A 103 -4.80 -17.14 2.41
CA ALA A 103 -3.71 -17.54 1.52
C ALA A 103 -3.99 -17.14 0.07
N ILE A 104 -3.06 -16.42 -0.54
CA ILE A 104 -3.19 -15.82 -1.87
C ILE A 104 -2.60 -16.69 -2.99
N ASP A 105 -1.99 -17.82 -2.66
CA ASP A 105 -1.21 -18.65 -3.60
C ASP A 105 -2.01 -19.19 -4.80
N GLN A 106 -3.35 -19.21 -4.67
CA GLN A 106 -4.27 -19.68 -5.72
C GLN A 106 -5.10 -18.55 -6.33
N MET A 107 -4.84 -17.31 -5.99
CA MET A 107 -5.59 -16.15 -6.47
C MET A 107 -4.86 -15.45 -7.61
N SER A 108 -5.60 -14.97 -8.59
CA SER A 108 -5.14 -13.97 -9.55
C SER A 108 -5.31 -12.60 -8.94
N LEU A 109 -4.20 -11.99 -8.52
CA LEU A 109 -4.22 -10.68 -7.88
C LEU A 109 -3.49 -9.66 -8.76
N ILE A 110 -4.07 -8.47 -8.88
CA ILE A 110 -3.46 -7.35 -9.57
C ILE A 110 -2.60 -6.54 -8.59
N ARG A 111 -3.17 -6.27 -7.40
CA ARG A 111 -2.50 -5.56 -6.30
C ARG A 111 -2.91 -6.20 -4.98
N PRO A 112 -2.02 -6.98 -4.38
CA PRO A 112 -2.38 -7.78 -3.19
C PRO A 112 -2.51 -6.97 -1.90
N GLY A 113 -2.03 -5.73 -1.88
CA GLY A 113 -2.04 -4.89 -0.69
C GLY A 113 -1.35 -3.57 -0.92
N LEU A 114 -0.76 -2.98 0.13
CA LEU A 114 0.01 -1.75 0.01
C LEU A 114 1.33 -2.05 -0.69
N GLN A 115 1.57 -1.39 -1.82
CA GLN A 115 2.86 -1.47 -2.51
C GLN A 115 3.91 -0.68 -1.73
N LEU A 116 4.89 -1.39 -1.19
CA LEU A 116 5.98 -0.79 -0.42
C LEU A 116 7.08 -0.23 -1.32
N GLY A 117 7.40 -0.93 -2.41
CA GLY A 117 8.43 -0.49 -3.34
C GLY A 117 8.80 -1.56 -4.36
N VAL A 118 9.92 -1.33 -5.02
CA VAL A 118 10.47 -2.22 -6.05
C VAL A 118 11.93 -2.56 -5.74
N PHE A 119 12.28 -3.82 -5.93
CA PHE A 119 13.66 -4.27 -5.86
C PHE A 119 14.35 -4.05 -7.21
N LYS A 120 15.46 -3.36 -7.18
CA LYS A 120 16.40 -3.22 -8.29
C LYS A 120 17.71 -3.92 -7.93
N LYS A 121 18.63 -4.00 -8.87
CA LYS A 121 19.95 -4.57 -8.61
C LYS A 121 20.60 -3.89 -7.40
N ASN A 122 20.74 -4.63 -6.31
CA ASN A 122 21.38 -4.21 -5.05
C ASN A 122 20.74 -2.97 -4.35
N ARG A 123 19.47 -2.65 -4.62
CA ARG A 123 18.78 -1.53 -3.95
C ARG A 123 17.29 -1.74 -3.88
N PHE A 124 16.68 -1.12 -2.89
CA PHE A 124 15.24 -0.98 -2.76
C PHE A 124 14.85 0.46 -3.11
N GLU A 125 13.80 0.62 -3.89
CA GLU A 125 13.20 1.92 -4.24
C GLU A 125 11.79 1.96 -3.68
N PRO A 126 11.48 2.88 -2.74
CA PRO A 126 10.16 2.97 -2.13
C PRO A 126 9.12 3.47 -3.13
N ALA A 127 7.90 2.95 -3.02
CA ALA A 127 6.78 3.35 -3.88
C ALA A 127 6.09 4.61 -3.35
N LEU A 128 5.50 5.38 -4.27
CA LEU A 128 4.64 6.51 -3.91
C LEU A 128 3.50 6.09 -2.97
N ALA A 129 2.92 4.91 -3.18
CA ALA A 129 1.87 4.38 -2.31
C ALA A 129 2.31 4.26 -0.84
N LEU A 130 3.57 3.86 -0.60
CA LEU A 130 4.14 3.82 0.74
C LEU A 130 4.28 5.23 1.32
N ALA A 131 4.75 6.22 0.53
CA ALA A 131 4.82 7.61 1.00
C ALA A 131 3.45 8.11 1.46
N LEU A 132 2.44 7.98 0.60
CA LEU A 132 1.08 8.45 0.88
C LEU A 132 0.39 7.71 2.05
N ALA A 133 0.83 6.49 2.36
CA ALA A 133 0.36 5.74 3.52
C ALA A 133 1.14 6.06 4.81
N THR A 134 2.26 6.78 4.70
CA THR A 134 3.16 7.10 5.83
C THR A 134 2.76 8.43 6.46
N LYS A 135 2.64 8.45 7.78
CA LYS A 135 2.54 9.71 8.53
C LYS A 135 3.95 10.29 8.69
N PRO A 136 4.22 11.56 8.31
CA PRO A 136 5.55 12.13 8.39
C PRO A 136 6.20 11.98 9.77
N ALA A 137 5.44 12.16 10.85
CA ALA A 137 5.92 12.01 12.23
C ALA A 137 6.48 10.60 12.57
N THR A 138 6.20 9.57 11.74
CA THR A 138 6.71 8.21 11.93
C THR A 138 7.97 7.92 11.11
N CYS A 139 8.38 8.87 10.28
CA CYS A 139 9.53 8.77 9.39
C CYS A 139 10.74 9.49 10.03
N THR A 140 11.91 8.88 9.93
CA THR A 140 13.15 9.48 10.49
C THR A 140 13.88 10.41 9.52
N GLN A 141 13.59 10.29 8.23
CA GLN A 141 14.19 11.10 7.17
C GLN A 141 13.08 11.83 6.42
N VAL A 142 12.82 13.07 6.82
CA VAL A 142 11.78 13.93 6.24
C VAL A 142 12.42 15.21 5.72
N VAL A 143 11.95 15.66 4.58
CA VAL A 143 12.24 16.99 4.03
C VAL A 143 10.92 17.73 3.92
N GLU A 144 10.77 18.75 4.74
CA GLU A 144 9.65 19.67 4.67
C GLU A 144 9.88 20.69 3.55
N VAL A 145 8.87 20.87 2.70
CA VAL A 145 8.90 21.85 1.62
C VAL A 145 7.67 22.75 1.68
N ASP A 146 7.81 23.98 1.22
CA ASP A 146 6.70 24.88 1.04
C ASP A 146 5.86 24.54 -0.22
N GLU A 147 4.71 25.18 -0.38
CA GLU A 147 3.82 24.95 -1.51
C GLU A 147 4.49 25.20 -2.89
N PRO A 148 5.28 26.27 -3.09
CA PRO A 148 6.02 26.47 -4.35
C PRO A 148 7.00 25.33 -4.67
N ALA A 149 7.78 24.89 -3.70
CA ALA A 149 8.70 23.76 -3.86
C ALA A 149 7.96 22.44 -4.08
N TRP A 150 6.86 22.23 -3.37
CA TRP A 150 5.98 21.07 -3.60
C TRP A 150 5.44 21.05 -5.03
N ARG A 151 5.00 22.17 -5.59
CA ARG A 151 4.54 22.26 -6.98
C ARG A 151 5.64 21.89 -7.97
N THR A 152 6.87 22.36 -7.72
CA THR A 152 8.06 22.02 -8.49
C THR A 152 8.33 20.51 -8.42
N TYR A 153 8.26 19.92 -7.23
CA TYR A 153 8.43 18.48 -7.00
C TYR A 153 7.38 17.64 -7.75
N VAL A 154 6.11 18.00 -7.64
CA VAL A 154 5.01 17.27 -8.31
C VAL A 154 5.08 17.41 -9.82
N HIS A 155 5.59 18.52 -10.33
CA HIS A 155 5.87 18.71 -11.77
C HIS A 155 6.98 17.77 -12.28
N GLY A 156 7.82 17.24 -11.39
CA GLY A 156 8.91 16.30 -11.71
C GLY A 156 10.28 16.97 -11.82
N ASP A 157 10.39 18.20 -11.39
CA ASP A 157 11.64 18.95 -11.39
C ASP A 157 12.49 18.59 -10.15
N THR A 158 13.79 18.87 -10.24
CA THR A 158 14.74 18.65 -9.15
C THR A 158 14.61 19.74 -8.10
N LEU A 159 14.48 19.34 -6.84
CA LEU A 159 14.57 20.24 -5.70
C LEU A 159 16.02 20.31 -5.19
N THR A 160 16.51 21.53 -4.97
CA THR A 160 17.76 21.73 -4.24
C THR A 160 17.42 21.97 -2.77
N ILE A 161 17.76 21.00 -1.92
CA ILE A 161 17.56 21.10 -0.47
C ILE A 161 18.88 21.50 0.15
N GLN A 162 18.88 22.69 0.79
CA GLN A 162 20.04 23.13 1.58
C GLN A 162 20.11 22.26 2.84
N ASP A 163 21.31 21.80 3.20
CA ASP A 163 21.56 20.98 4.38
C ASP A 163 20.95 19.58 4.39
N ALA A 164 20.64 19.00 3.22
CA ALA A 164 20.29 17.59 3.13
C ALA A 164 21.45 16.72 3.65
N PRO A 165 21.30 16.03 4.78
CA PRO A 165 22.48 15.64 5.56
C PRO A 165 23.22 14.42 5.02
N LYS A 166 22.63 13.59 4.17
CA LYS A 166 23.23 12.34 3.65
C LYS A 166 22.52 11.83 2.39
N ASN A 167 23.22 11.03 1.62
CA ASN A 167 22.60 10.22 0.55
C ASN A 167 21.61 9.22 1.16
N GLY A 168 20.38 9.21 0.66
CA GLY A 168 19.33 8.31 1.15
C GLY A 168 17.96 8.68 0.62
N TRP A 169 16.95 7.95 1.05
CA TRP A 169 15.56 8.24 0.76
C TRP A 169 14.96 9.14 1.84
N TYR A 170 14.32 10.20 1.42
CA TYR A 170 13.63 11.15 2.28
C TYR A 170 12.16 11.21 1.91
N LEU A 171 11.29 11.24 2.91
CA LEU A 171 9.89 11.56 2.71
C LEU A 171 9.77 13.07 2.44
N VAL A 172 9.23 13.43 1.31
CA VAL A 172 8.89 14.83 1.01
C VAL A 172 7.54 15.13 1.64
N GLU A 173 7.52 16.17 2.48
CA GLU A 173 6.34 16.60 3.22
C GLU A 173 6.01 18.06 2.86
N CYS A 174 4.72 18.32 2.63
CA CYS A 174 4.19 19.67 2.48
C CYS A 174 2.95 19.79 3.37
N ASP A 175 2.90 20.79 4.21
CA ASP A 175 1.76 21.07 5.10
C ASP A 175 1.32 19.83 5.91
N GLN A 176 2.28 19.15 6.54
CA GLN A 176 2.11 17.91 7.33
C GLN A 176 1.57 16.71 6.56
N HIS A 177 1.58 16.78 5.22
CA HIS A 177 1.15 15.69 4.35
C HIS A 177 2.33 15.13 3.54
N ALA A 178 2.43 13.83 3.51
CA ALA A 178 3.42 13.16 2.67
C ALA A 178 3.09 13.34 1.19
N ALA A 179 4.05 13.82 0.41
CA ALA A 179 3.91 14.04 -1.02
C ALA A 179 4.59 12.96 -1.87
N GLY A 180 5.66 12.36 -1.36
CA GLY A 180 6.39 11.33 -2.09
C GLY A 180 7.79 11.08 -1.50
N TRP A 181 8.68 10.52 -2.31
CA TRP A 181 10.06 10.21 -1.94
C TRP A 181 11.07 11.03 -2.74
N GLY A 182 12.03 11.61 -2.06
CA GLY A 182 13.22 12.25 -2.64
C GLY A 182 14.50 11.45 -2.36
N LYS A 183 15.55 11.66 -3.16
CA LYS A 183 16.86 11.01 -2.96
C LYS A 183 17.98 12.00 -3.25
#